data_6cc5c500977a1fb94c5f2ab3cc1cb4e1
#
_entry.id   6cc5c500977a1fb94c5f2ab3cc1cb4e1
#
_cell.length_a   1.000
_cell.length_b   1.000
_cell.length_c   1.000
_cell.angle_alpha   90.00
_cell.angle_beta   90.00
_cell.angle_gamma   90.00
#
_symmetry.space_group_name_H-M   'P 1'
#
loop_
_entity.id
_entity.type
_entity.pdbx_description
1 polymer ?
#
loop_
_entity_poly.entity_id
_entity_poly.type
_entity_poly.pdbx_seq_one_letter_code
_entity_poly.pdbx_strand_id
1 'polypeptide(L)'
;MKIFKDFASYNEYIGLIEPLDNDIDVGYYDPPKITLGTEPVLVDFYRISIKIKYKPFAEPATAIFFNSPELVIAPGWDAEPNFIGMYLQLSKKIIEENRYLFKTYLDYGQHEALYLTDEEVEEISAVFKLMMKYYESEKRNFNVLLSYVNVVVSLVEAFYKRQFSTDPKQYNHIVTNFQQSLIDYYNQPVSQLPNVQYFADKLGLTANYLGDIVKHFTQKSALENIHDYMIKRAKELLVENRKLNTTEVAYELGFEYPNYFSKFFKKQVGLSPKEYRQQIN
;
A
#
# COMPACT_ATOMS: atom_id res chain seq x y z
N MET A 1 1.72 -0.50 -20.40
CA MET A 1 1.15 -1.23 -19.26
C MET A 1 0.50 -2.52 -19.77
N LYS A 2 0.92 -3.66 -19.27
CA LYS A 2 0.34 -4.97 -19.63
C LYS A 2 -0.80 -5.31 -18.66
N ILE A 3 -1.84 -5.99 -19.15
CA ILE A 3 -2.99 -6.41 -18.36
C ILE A 3 -3.14 -7.92 -18.48
N PHE A 4 -3.17 -8.61 -17.35
CA PHE A 4 -3.34 -10.06 -17.26
C PHE A 4 -4.68 -10.39 -16.61
N LYS A 5 -5.51 -11.17 -17.30
CA LYS A 5 -6.86 -11.53 -16.84
C LYS A 5 -6.94 -12.89 -16.14
N ASP A 6 -5.90 -13.69 -16.28
CA ASP A 6 -5.82 -15.07 -15.78
C ASP A 6 -4.42 -15.36 -15.24
N PHE A 7 -4.32 -16.41 -14.44
CA PHE A 7 -3.07 -16.83 -13.81
C PHE A 7 -2.06 -17.34 -14.84
N ALA A 8 -2.50 -18.08 -15.86
CA ALA A 8 -1.62 -18.73 -16.81
C ALA A 8 -0.79 -17.71 -17.60
N SER A 9 -1.45 -16.70 -18.17
CA SER A 9 -0.77 -15.64 -18.94
C SER A 9 0.17 -14.80 -18.07
N TYR A 10 -0.19 -14.57 -16.79
CA TYR A 10 0.69 -13.87 -15.88
C TYR A 10 1.86 -14.73 -15.42
N ASN A 11 1.62 -16.01 -15.10
CA ASN A 11 2.67 -16.94 -14.67
C ASN A 11 3.70 -17.16 -15.80
N GLU A 12 3.25 -17.33 -17.05
CA GLU A 12 4.13 -17.38 -18.22
C GLU A 12 4.99 -16.11 -18.32
N TYR A 13 4.39 -14.95 -18.18
CA TYR A 13 5.08 -13.67 -18.31
C TYR A 13 6.19 -13.48 -17.28
N ILE A 14 5.99 -13.90 -16.02
CA ILE A 14 6.97 -13.75 -14.95
C ILE A 14 7.83 -15.02 -14.71
N GLY A 15 7.64 -16.07 -15.48
CA GLY A 15 8.42 -17.32 -15.41
C GLY A 15 8.02 -18.24 -14.25
N LEU A 16 6.76 -18.21 -13.83
CA LEU A 16 6.20 -19.17 -12.87
C LEU A 16 5.67 -20.42 -13.59
N ILE A 17 5.38 -21.46 -12.80
CA ILE A 17 4.80 -22.71 -13.29
C ILE A 17 3.36 -22.46 -13.76
N GLU A 18 2.93 -23.19 -14.80
CA GLU A 18 1.55 -23.16 -15.26
C GLU A 18 0.59 -23.57 -14.14
N PRO A 19 -0.49 -22.79 -13.90
CA PRO A 19 -1.44 -23.08 -12.83
C PRO A 19 -2.23 -24.37 -13.12
N LEU A 20 -2.50 -25.13 -12.07
CA LEU A 20 -3.31 -26.36 -12.17
C LEU A 20 -4.81 -26.10 -11.97
N ASP A 21 -5.19 -24.87 -11.60
CA ASP A 21 -6.57 -24.48 -11.33
C ASP A 21 -6.75 -22.99 -11.71
N ASN A 22 -7.94 -22.60 -12.13
CA ASN A 22 -8.24 -21.23 -12.57
C ASN A 22 -8.78 -20.34 -11.45
N ASP A 23 -9.17 -20.92 -10.32
CA ASP A 23 -9.76 -20.20 -9.20
C ASP A 23 -8.80 -20.05 -8.02
N ILE A 24 -7.90 -21.04 -7.81
CA ILE A 24 -6.86 -21.02 -6.77
C ILE A 24 -5.56 -21.50 -7.38
N ASP A 25 -4.53 -20.68 -7.39
CA ASP A 25 -3.18 -21.07 -7.78
C ASP A 25 -2.19 -20.78 -6.65
N VAL A 26 -1.33 -21.75 -6.36
CA VAL A 26 -0.35 -21.67 -5.29
C VAL A 26 0.98 -22.25 -5.74
N GLY A 27 2.06 -21.58 -5.38
CA GLY A 27 3.38 -22.03 -5.80
C GLY A 27 4.52 -21.37 -5.03
N TYR A 28 5.73 -21.78 -5.41
CA TYR A 28 6.97 -21.22 -4.91
C TYR A 28 7.61 -20.33 -5.97
N TYR A 29 8.31 -19.29 -5.53
CA TYR A 29 9.22 -18.53 -6.36
C TYR A 29 10.53 -19.31 -6.54
N ASP A 30 10.91 -19.49 -7.78
CA ASP A 30 12.23 -20.02 -8.16
C ASP A 30 13.04 -18.87 -8.77
N PRO A 31 13.93 -18.19 -8.00
CA PRO A 31 14.61 -16.98 -8.44
C PRO A 31 15.29 -17.05 -9.82
N PRO A 32 15.98 -18.14 -10.18
CA PRO A 32 16.63 -18.22 -11.48
C PRO A 32 15.67 -18.23 -12.68
N LYS A 33 14.39 -18.53 -12.45
CA LYS A 33 13.37 -18.62 -13.50
C LYS A 33 12.44 -17.41 -13.54
N ILE A 34 12.44 -16.61 -12.48
CA ILE A 34 11.55 -15.44 -12.42
C ILE A 34 12.09 -14.32 -13.30
N THR A 35 11.30 -13.93 -14.28
CA THR A 35 11.55 -12.74 -15.09
C THR A 35 10.83 -11.57 -14.43
N LEU A 36 11.59 -10.59 -13.96
CA LEU A 36 11.03 -9.37 -13.44
C LEU A 36 10.79 -8.38 -14.56
N GLY A 37 9.52 -8.04 -14.78
CA GLY A 37 9.15 -7.08 -15.81
C GLY A 37 9.60 -5.66 -15.46
N THR A 38 10.07 -4.92 -16.46
CA THR A 38 10.45 -3.52 -16.35
C THR A 38 9.27 -2.57 -16.55
N GLU A 39 8.11 -3.10 -16.96
CA GLU A 39 6.91 -2.31 -17.24
C GLU A 39 5.85 -2.48 -16.13
N PRO A 40 5.04 -1.43 -15.86
CA PRO A 40 3.88 -1.57 -14.99
C PRO A 40 2.91 -2.63 -15.52
N VAL A 41 2.44 -3.51 -14.65
CA VAL A 41 1.47 -4.55 -14.97
C VAL A 41 0.22 -4.41 -14.10
N LEU A 42 -0.91 -4.83 -14.65
CA LEU A 42 -2.18 -4.94 -13.96
C LEU A 42 -2.63 -6.39 -14.03
N VAL A 43 -3.06 -6.93 -12.89
CA VAL A 43 -3.65 -8.28 -12.81
C VAL A 43 -5.12 -8.18 -12.42
N ASP A 44 -5.96 -9.02 -13.02
CA ASP A 44 -7.39 -9.04 -12.77
C ASP A 44 -7.81 -10.12 -11.75
N PHE A 45 -6.93 -10.38 -10.78
CA PHE A 45 -7.09 -11.35 -9.70
C PHE A 45 -6.36 -10.90 -8.44
N TYR A 46 -6.66 -11.54 -7.32
CA TYR A 46 -6.03 -11.26 -6.02
C TYR A 46 -4.77 -12.10 -5.86
N ARG A 47 -3.79 -11.54 -5.16
CA ARG A 47 -2.52 -12.22 -4.94
C ARG A 47 -1.92 -11.89 -3.58
N ILE A 48 -1.46 -12.93 -2.89
CA ILE A 48 -0.61 -12.87 -1.71
C ILE A 48 0.78 -13.35 -2.13
N SER A 49 1.80 -12.52 -1.94
CA SER A 49 3.19 -12.85 -2.23
C SER A 49 4.00 -12.80 -0.94
N ILE A 50 4.58 -13.92 -0.53
CA ILE A 50 5.48 -13.99 0.62
C ILE A 50 6.90 -14.03 0.08
N LYS A 51 7.70 -13.02 0.40
CA LYS A 51 9.09 -12.92 -0.01
C LYS A 51 9.98 -13.09 1.20
N ILE A 52 10.76 -14.17 1.22
CA ILE A 52 11.64 -14.53 2.33
C ILE A 52 13.02 -13.92 2.06
N LYS A 53 13.59 -13.23 3.07
CA LYS A 53 14.89 -12.56 2.96
C LYS A 53 14.99 -11.56 1.82
N TYR A 54 13.86 -10.91 1.51
CA TYR A 54 13.81 -9.86 0.51
C TYR A 54 14.61 -8.64 0.98
N LYS A 55 15.45 -8.10 0.10
CA LYS A 55 16.35 -6.98 0.38
C LYS A 55 15.96 -5.71 -0.38
N PRO A 56 14.82 -5.08 -0.12
CA PRO A 56 14.62 -3.72 -0.57
C PRO A 56 15.23 -2.70 0.40
N PHE A 57 15.66 -3.14 1.60
CA PHE A 57 16.17 -2.32 2.69
C PHE A 57 17.56 -2.78 3.16
N ALA A 58 18.17 -2.02 4.04
CA ALA A 58 19.52 -2.29 4.58
C ALA A 58 19.66 -3.68 5.23
N GLU A 59 18.59 -4.23 5.79
CA GLU A 59 18.54 -5.59 6.33
C GLU A 59 17.50 -6.46 5.63
N PRO A 60 17.82 -7.75 5.33
CA PRO A 60 16.86 -8.66 4.71
C PRO A 60 15.69 -8.94 5.63
N ALA A 61 14.48 -8.70 5.17
CA ALA A 61 13.26 -9.01 5.90
C ALA A 61 12.38 -10.00 5.13
N THR A 62 11.56 -10.76 5.85
CA THR A 62 10.48 -11.54 5.26
C THR A 62 9.21 -10.72 5.30
N ALA A 63 8.55 -10.58 4.17
CA ALA A 63 7.33 -9.79 4.09
C ALA A 63 6.29 -10.40 3.16
N ILE A 64 5.01 -10.14 3.49
CA ILE A 64 3.86 -10.42 2.64
C ILE A 64 3.47 -9.15 1.91
N PHE A 65 3.21 -9.29 0.61
CA PHE A 65 2.68 -8.24 -0.25
C PHE A 65 1.33 -8.67 -0.82
N PHE A 66 0.40 -7.74 -0.87
CA PHE A 66 -0.95 -7.97 -1.36
C PHE A 66 -1.16 -7.26 -2.69
N ASN A 67 -1.82 -7.95 -3.63
CA ASN A 67 -2.30 -7.35 -4.86
C ASN A 67 -3.78 -7.64 -5.03
N SER A 68 -4.50 -6.65 -5.50
CA SER A 68 -5.92 -6.77 -5.88
C SER A 68 -6.11 -6.36 -7.34
N PRO A 69 -7.22 -6.76 -7.97
CA PRO A 69 -7.62 -6.20 -9.24
C PRO A 69 -7.59 -4.66 -9.20
N GLU A 70 -7.27 -4.03 -10.33
CA GLU A 70 -7.15 -2.58 -10.48
C GLU A 70 -5.88 -1.95 -9.85
N LEU A 71 -5.11 -2.73 -9.10
CA LEU A 71 -3.83 -2.27 -8.58
C LEU A 71 -2.72 -2.46 -9.61
N VAL A 72 -2.06 -1.37 -9.96
CA VAL A 72 -0.89 -1.40 -10.84
C VAL A 72 0.32 -1.86 -10.02
N ILE A 73 0.89 -3.00 -10.42
CA ILE A 73 2.18 -3.44 -9.91
C ILE A 73 3.25 -2.58 -10.60
N ALA A 74 3.83 -1.65 -9.85
CA ALA A 74 4.86 -0.75 -10.37
C ALA A 74 6.14 -1.51 -10.72
N PRO A 75 6.88 -1.11 -11.76
CA PRO A 75 8.24 -1.58 -11.96
C PRO A 75 9.12 -0.99 -10.84
N GLY A 76 9.96 -1.77 -10.29
CA GLY A 76 10.81 -1.35 -9.17
C GLY A 76 11.46 -2.56 -8.52
N TRP A 77 11.40 -3.64 -9.24
CA TRP A 77 12.00 -4.89 -8.84
C TRP A 77 13.42 -4.91 -9.37
N ASP A 78 14.36 -5.23 -8.51
CA ASP A 78 15.74 -5.41 -8.92
C ASP A 78 15.84 -6.38 -10.09
N ALA A 79 16.80 -6.14 -10.99
CA ALA A 79 17.03 -6.97 -12.16
C ALA A 79 17.33 -8.44 -11.80
N GLU A 80 17.70 -8.70 -10.55
CA GLU A 80 17.91 -10.03 -9.99
C GLU A 80 17.03 -10.22 -8.76
N PRO A 81 16.07 -11.17 -8.79
CA PRO A 81 15.26 -11.50 -7.63
C PRO A 81 16.13 -12.16 -6.55
N ASN A 82 16.44 -11.41 -5.50
CA ASN A 82 17.22 -11.88 -4.35
C ASN A 82 16.34 -12.46 -3.23
N PHE A 83 15.21 -13.05 -3.56
CA PHE A 83 14.31 -13.65 -2.58
C PHE A 83 13.88 -15.04 -3.02
N ILE A 84 13.64 -15.88 -2.04
CA ILE A 84 12.82 -17.08 -2.18
C ILE A 84 11.46 -16.80 -1.58
N GLY A 85 10.45 -17.59 -1.89
CA GLY A 85 9.14 -17.35 -1.30
C GLY A 85 8.04 -18.17 -1.90
N MET A 86 6.83 -17.75 -1.61
CA MET A 86 5.60 -18.43 -1.96
C MET A 86 4.58 -17.43 -2.46
N TYR A 87 3.63 -17.91 -3.26
CA TYR A 87 2.51 -17.10 -3.69
C TYR A 87 1.20 -17.89 -3.63
N LEU A 88 0.13 -17.15 -3.43
CA LEU A 88 -1.25 -17.61 -3.56
C LEU A 88 -1.98 -16.63 -4.48
N GLN A 89 -2.60 -17.12 -5.52
CA GLN A 89 -3.44 -16.36 -6.45
C GLN A 89 -4.88 -16.84 -6.33
N LEU A 90 -5.83 -15.90 -6.31
CA LEU A 90 -7.25 -16.17 -6.12
C LEU A 90 -8.05 -15.42 -7.18
N SER A 91 -8.96 -16.11 -7.87
CA SER A 91 -9.85 -15.46 -8.82
C SER A 91 -10.81 -14.49 -8.12
N LYS A 92 -11.33 -13.51 -8.87
CA LYS A 92 -12.40 -12.64 -8.35
C LYS A 92 -13.61 -13.44 -7.88
N LYS A 93 -13.96 -14.50 -8.60
CA LYS A 93 -15.08 -15.38 -8.28
C LYS A 93 -14.94 -15.97 -6.87
N ILE A 94 -13.75 -16.51 -6.52
CA ILE A 94 -13.51 -17.06 -5.17
C ILE A 94 -13.70 -16.00 -4.08
N ILE A 95 -13.20 -14.80 -4.31
CA ILE A 95 -13.35 -13.70 -3.34
C ILE A 95 -14.81 -13.30 -3.20
N GLU A 96 -15.55 -13.18 -4.31
CA GLU A 96 -16.96 -12.78 -4.30
C GLU A 96 -17.86 -13.83 -3.64
N GLU A 97 -17.69 -15.10 -3.97
CA GLU A 97 -18.47 -16.22 -3.43
C GLU A 97 -18.16 -16.48 -1.94
N ASN A 98 -16.96 -16.12 -1.48
CA ASN A 98 -16.50 -16.36 -0.11
C ASN A 98 -16.15 -15.06 0.65
N ARG A 99 -16.82 -13.97 0.33
CA ARG A 99 -16.50 -12.63 0.82
C ARG A 99 -16.38 -12.52 2.35
N TYR A 100 -17.08 -13.38 3.07
CA TYR A 100 -17.03 -13.48 4.53
C TYR A 100 -15.65 -13.91 5.06
N LEU A 101 -14.86 -14.68 4.28
CA LEU A 101 -13.51 -15.10 4.64
C LEU A 101 -12.48 -13.98 4.39
N PHE A 102 -12.75 -13.09 3.44
CA PHE A 102 -11.83 -12.08 2.96
C PHE A 102 -12.16 -10.66 3.44
N LYS A 103 -13.03 -10.54 4.42
CA LYS A 103 -13.53 -9.24 4.89
C LYS A 103 -12.40 -8.29 5.28
N THR A 104 -11.42 -8.77 6.03
CA THR A 104 -10.27 -7.98 6.48
C THR A 104 -9.23 -7.82 5.37
N TYR A 105 -9.03 -8.85 4.53
CA TYR A 105 -8.10 -8.81 3.42
C TYR A 105 -8.40 -7.69 2.41
N LEU A 106 -9.69 -7.42 2.16
CA LEU A 106 -10.11 -6.36 1.24
C LEU A 106 -9.88 -4.95 1.81
N ASP A 107 -9.72 -4.84 3.12
CA ASP A 107 -9.46 -3.59 3.83
C ASP A 107 -7.94 -3.31 3.97
N TYR A 108 -7.07 -4.30 3.68
CA TYR A 108 -5.63 -4.07 3.70
C TYR A 108 -5.25 -3.06 2.62
N GLY A 109 -4.45 -2.08 3.03
CA GLY A 109 -3.94 -1.07 2.12
C GLY A 109 -3.13 -1.73 1.00
N GLN A 110 -3.36 -1.27 -0.21
CA GLN A 110 -2.81 -1.84 -1.44
C GLN A 110 -1.28 -1.80 -1.54
N HIS A 111 -0.58 -1.30 -0.51
CA HIS A 111 0.85 -1.04 -0.56
C HIS A 111 1.59 -1.47 0.70
N GLU A 112 0.94 -2.21 1.58
CA GLU A 112 1.55 -2.64 2.83
C GLU A 112 2.47 -3.84 2.62
N ALA A 113 3.69 -3.73 3.13
CA ALA A 113 4.50 -4.89 3.44
C ALA A 113 4.15 -5.34 4.86
N LEU A 114 3.58 -6.53 5.00
CA LEU A 114 3.37 -7.14 6.30
C LEU A 114 4.65 -7.91 6.66
N TYR A 115 5.44 -7.36 7.58
CA TYR A 115 6.69 -7.96 8.03
C TYR A 115 6.42 -9.10 9.00
N LEU A 116 7.06 -10.24 8.75
CA LEU A 116 6.90 -11.45 9.54
C LEU A 116 8.07 -11.64 10.50
N THR A 117 7.76 -12.13 11.71
CA THR A 117 8.77 -12.71 12.61
C THR A 117 9.19 -14.08 12.10
N ASP A 118 10.31 -14.61 12.60
CA ASP A 118 10.78 -15.95 12.22
C ASP A 118 9.74 -17.03 12.56
N GLU A 119 9.05 -16.89 13.68
CA GLU A 119 7.98 -17.79 14.13
C GLU A 119 6.79 -17.78 13.15
N GLU A 120 6.35 -16.60 12.72
CA GLU A 120 5.28 -16.42 11.74
C GLU A 120 5.68 -16.95 10.34
N VAL A 121 6.96 -16.84 9.98
CA VAL A 121 7.48 -17.44 8.74
C VAL A 121 7.39 -18.96 8.79
N GLU A 122 7.76 -19.58 9.90
CA GLU A 122 7.65 -21.03 10.09
C GLU A 122 6.18 -21.48 10.01
N GLU A 123 5.29 -20.78 10.70
CA GLU A 123 3.87 -21.10 10.77
C GLU A 123 3.20 -21.04 9.39
N ILE A 124 3.34 -19.93 8.68
CA ILE A 124 2.71 -19.76 7.36
C ILE A 124 3.33 -20.67 6.31
N SER A 125 4.66 -20.93 6.39
CA SER A 125 5.36 -21.84 5.49
C SER A 125 4.89 -23.28 5.65
N ALA A 126 4.58 -23.72 6.87
CA ALA A 126 4.03 -25.05 7.11
C ALA A 126 2.66 -25.23 6.44
N VAL A 127 1.79 -24.22 6.52
CA VAL A 127 0.49 -24.22 5.85
C VAL A 127 0.66 -24.26 4.34
N PHE A 128 1.52 -23.42 3.76
CA PHE A 128 1.80 -23.42 2.33
C PHE A 128 2.33 -24.77 1.85
N LYS A 129 3.22 -25.41 2.59
CA LYS A 129 3.77 -26.72 2.26
C LYS A 129 2.67 -27.81 2.19
N LEU A 130 1.73 -27.79 3.13
CA LEU A 130 0.58 -28.71 3.13
C LEU A 130 -0.36 -28.39 1.97
N MET A 131 -0.66 -27.13 1.74
CA MET A 131 -1.52 -26.66 0.64
C MET A 131 -0.94 -27.07 -0.71
N MET A 132 0.38 -26.86 -0.95
CA MET A 132 1.07 -27.24 -2.17
C MET A 132 1.00 -28.76 -2.42
N LYS A 133 1.35 -29.56 -1.40
CA LYS A 133 1.27 -31.01 -1.49
C LYS A 133 -0.14 -31.47 -1.92
N TYR A 134 -1.17 -30.79 -1.43
CA TYR A 134 -2.55 -31.11 -1.77
C TYR A 134 -2.95 -30.57 -3.15
N TYR A 135 -2.47 -29.40 -3.52
CA TYR A 135 -2.70 -28.75 -4.82
C TYR A 135 -2.14 -29.58 -6.00
N GLU A 136 -0.97 -30.16 -5.81
CA GLU A 136 -0.32 -31.04 -6.81
C GLU A 136 -0.87 -32.47 -6.83
N SER A 137 -1.72 -32.85 -5.88
CA SER A 137 -2.26 -34.19 -5.77
C SER A 137 -3.34 -34.47 -6.82
N GLU A 138 -3.36 -35.67 -7.39
CA GLU A 138 -4.46 -36.14 -8.23
C GLU A 138 -5.82 -36.17 -7.50
N LYS A 139 -5.79 -36.27 -6.17
CA LYS A 139 -6.97 -36.24 -5.29
C LYS A 139 -7.35 -34.82 -4.83
N ARG A 140 -6.88 -33.82 -5.54
CA ARG A 140 -7.18 -32.41 -5.29
C ARG A 140 -8.69 -32.19 -5.16
N ASN A 141 -9.10 -31.51 -4.07
CA ASN A 141 -10.49 -31.16 -3.80
C ASN A 141 -10.56 -29.66 -3.49
N PHE A 142 -11.40 -28.97 -4.21
CA PHE A 142 -11.57 -27.52 -4.12
C PHE A 142 -11.88 -27.03 -2.71
N ASN A 143 -12.82 -27.70 -1.98
CA ASN A 143 -13.19 -27.31 -0.62
C ASN A 143 -12.03 -27.45 0.39
N VAL A 144 -11.15 -28.42 0.17
CA VAL A 144 -9.95 -28.57 1.01
C VAL A 144 -8.95 -27.45 0.72
N LEU A 145 -8.73 -27.12 -0.56
CA LEU A 145 -7.89 -25.99 -0.93
C LEU A 145 -8.44 -24.68 -0.36
N LEU A 146 -9.74 -24.45 -0.48
CA LEU A 146 -10.38 -23.26 0.09
C LEU A 146 -10.24 -23.20 1.63
N SER A 147 -10.23 -24.35 2.30
CA SER A 147 -9.96 -24.41 3.74
C SER A 147 -8.53 -23.99 4.09
N TYR A 148 -7.52 -24.38 3.29
CA TYR A 148 -6.17 -23.89 3.46
C TYR A 148 -6.06 -22.38 3.16
N VAL A 149 -6.74 -21.90 2.12
CA VAL A 149 -6.83 -20.45 1.85
C VAL A 149 -7.38 -19.70 3.07
N ASN A 150 -8.43 -20.23 3.69
CA ASN A 150 -9.00 -19.62 4.91
C ASN A 150 -7.98 -19.58 6.06
N VAL A 151 -7.19 -20.65 6.25
CA VAL A 151 -6.12 -20.66 7.26
C VAL A 151 -5.08 -19.59 6.94
N VAL A 152 -4.61 -19.50 5.70
CA VAL A 152 -3.63 -18.48 5.28
C VAL A 152 -4.17 -17.06 5.55
N VAL A 153 -5.41 -16.78 5.17
CA VAL A 153 -6.03 -15.46 5.39
C VAL A 153 -6.19 -15.15 6.88
N SER A 154 -6.53 -16.17 7.69
CA SER A 154 -6.65 -16.00 9.15
C SER A 154 -5.30 -15.72 9.81
N LEU A 155 -4.22 -16.38 9.36
CA LEU A 155 -2.86 -16.09 9.82
C LEU A 155 -2.44 -14.67 9.43
N VAL A 156 -2.67 -14.30 8.17
CA VAL A 156 -2.40 -12.94 7.69
C VAL A 156 -3.13 -11.89 8.55
N GLU A 157 -4.40 -12.14 8.90
CA GLU A 157 -5.15 -11.23 9.79
C GLU A 157 -4.52 -11.15 11.19
N ALA A 158 -4.07 -12.28 11.75
CA ALA A 158 -3.40 -12.29 13.04
C ALA A 158 -2.08 -11.53 13.01
N PHE A 159 -1.25 -11.75 11.98
CA PHE A 159 0.03 -11.07 11.78
C PHE A 159 -0.16 -9.56 11.55
N TYR A 160 -1.20 -9.20 10.78
CA TYR A 160 -1.57 -7.81 10.57
C TYR A 160 -1.96 -7.13 11.90
N LYS A 161 -2.83 -7.77 12.69
CA LYS A 161 -3.17 -7.28 14.03
C LYS A 161 -1.94 -7.15 14.92
N ARG A 162 -1.02 -8.11 14.90
CA ARG A 162 0.24 -8.01 15.63
C ARG A 162 1.03 -6.80 15.16
N GLN A 163 1.26 -6.62 13.85
CA GLN A 163 2.06 -5.52 13.32
C GLN A 163 1.47 -4.16 13.65
N PHE A 164 0.15 -4.00 13.55
CA PHE A 164 -0.53 -2.72 13.70
C PHE A 164 -1.23 -2.51 15.05
N SER A 165 -1.34 -3.55 15.88
CA SER A 165 -2.01 -3.46 17.20
C SER A 165 -1.06 -3.63 18.38
N THR A 166 0.13 -4.19 18.20
CA THR A 166 0.99 -4.62 19.31
C THR A 166 1.71 -3.47 19.99
N ASP A 167 1.90 -2.34 19.32
CA ASP A 167 2.41 -1.14 19.98
C ASP A 167 1.72 0.13 19.46
N PRO A 168 0.51 0.44 19.95
CA PRO A 168 -0.16 1.69 19.63
C PRO A 168 0.71 2.92 19.92
N LYS A 169 1.68 2.80 20.85
CA LYS A 169 2.59 3.90 21.18
C LYS A 169 3.63 4.14 20.08
N GLN A 170 4.17 3.08 19.49
CA GLN A 170 5.16 3.19 18.41
C GLN A 170 4.53 3.77 17.15
N TYR A 171 3.36 3.29 16.75
CA TYR A 171 2.65 3.80 15.58
C TYR A 171 2.07 5.20 15.81
N ASN A 172 1.55 5.48 17.01
CA ASN A 172 1.20 6.85 17.41
C ASN A 172 2.40 7.79 17.34
N HIS A 173 3.61 7.31 17.67
CA HIS A 173 4.83 8.09 17.52
C HIS A 173 5.13 8.40 16.05
N ILE A 174 4.96 7.45 15.13
CA ILE A 174 5.13 7.68 13.69
C ILE A 174 4.10 8.72 13.19
N VAL A 175 2.84 8.57 13.56
CA VAL A 175 1.78 9.54 13.20
C VAL A 175 2.06 10.91 13.79
N THR A 176 2.48 10.97 15.05
CA THR A 176 2.86 12.23 15.71
C THR A 176 4.06 12.87 15.02
N ASN A 177 5.09 12.10 14.68
CA ASN A 177 6.28 12.59 13.97
C ASN A 177 5.93 13.05 12.55
N PHE A 178 5.03 12.34 11.86
CA PHE A 178 4.51 12.77 10.58
C PHE A 178 3.78 14.12 10.68
N GLN A 179 2.88 14.25 11.65
CA GLN A 179 2.16 15.52 11.91
C GLN A 179 3.11 16.65 12.30
N GLN A 180 4.12 16.37 13.14
CA GLN A 180 5.15 17.34 13.47
C GLN A 180 5.97 17.74 12.24
N SER A 181 6.31 16.78 11.38
CA SER A 181 7.04 17.04 10.14
C SER A 181 6.26 17.91 9.16
N LEU A 182 4.92 17.82 9.13
CA LEU A 182 4.05 18.74 8.38
C LEU A 182 4.16 20.17 8.92
N ILE A 183 4.12 20.33 10.24
CA ILE A 183 4.29 21.62 10.91
C ILE A 183 5.66 22.21 10.58
N ASP A 184 6.71 21.42 10.75
CA ASP A 184 8.09 21.85 10.50
C ASP A 184 8.33 22.24 9.04
N TYR A 185 7.68 21.53 8.10
CA TYR A 185 7.76 21.83 6.68
C TYR A 185 7.27 23.25 6.35
N TYR A 186 6.13 23.65 6.94
CA TYR A 186 5.51 24.96 6.72
C TYR A 186 6.03 26.06 7.66
N ASN A 187 6.88 25.73 8.61
CA ASN A 187 7.60 26.72 9.44
C ASN A 187 8.90 27.23 8.78
N GLN A 188 9.23 26.70 7.59
CA GLN A 188 10.37 27.13 6.78
C GLN A 188 9.86 27.66 5.43
N PRO A 189 10.68 28.43 4.68
CA PRO A 189 10.34 28.84 3.33
C PRO A 189 10.05 27.61 2.45
N VAL A 190 8.86 27.53 1.89
CA VAL A 190 8.39 26.41 1.08
C VAL A 190 8.64 26.70 -0.39
N SER A 191 9.38 25.82 -1.08
CA SER A 191 9.69 25.97 -2.51
C SER A 191 8.86 25.09 -3.44
N GLN A 192 8.19 24.08 -2.89
CA GLN A 192 7.37 23.11 -3.64
C GLN A 192 6.28 22.50 -2.78
N LEU A 193 5.31 21.85 -3.41
CA LEU A 193 4.28 21.11 -2.68
C LEU A 193 4.87 19.87 -2.03
N PRO A 194 4.54 19.60 -0.76
CA PRO A 194 4.98 18.38 -0.09
C PRO A 194 4.23 17.16 -0.65
N ASN A 195 4.92 16.03 -0.65
CA ASN A 195 4.34 14.74 -1.01
C ASN A 195 4.62 13.69 0.07
N VAL A 196 3.95 12.54 -0.02
CA VAL A 196 4.08 11.47 0.97
C VAL A 196 5.51 10.93 1.04
N GLN A 197 6.19 10.83 -0.12
CA GLN A 197 7.58 10.33 -0.20
C GLN A 197 8.54 11.20 0.61
N TYR A 198 8.43 12.52 0.51
CA TYR A 198 9.27 13.45 1.30
C TYR A 198 9.19 13.18 2.80
N PHE A 199 7.97 12.99 3.32
CA PHE A 199 7.80 12.72 4.76
C PHE A 199 8.22 11.32 5.14
N ALA A 200 8.03 10.35 4.27
CA ALA A 200 8.48 8.99 4.48
C ALA A 200 10.02 8.93 4.56
N ASP A 201 10.72 9.56 3.63
CA ASP A 201 12.19 9.64 3.62
C ASP A 201 12.73 10.30 4.90
N LYS A 202 12.08 11.39 5.33
CA LYS A 202 12.44 12.09 6.58
C LYS A 202 12.29 11.22 7.83
N LEU A 203 11.35 10.27 7.80
CA LEU A 203 11.08 9.34 8.91
C LEU A 203 11.83 8.01 8.76
N GLY A 204 12.62 7.81 7.69
CA GLY A 204 13.30 6.54 7.41
C GLY A 204 12.34 5.41 7.02
N LEU A 205 11.18 5.75 6.44
CA LEU A 205 10.12 4.82 6.07
C LEU A 205 9.92 4.81 4.55
N THR A 206 9.21 3.81 4.04
CA THR A 206 8.67 3.89 2.68
C THR A 206 7.39 4.71 2.66
N ALA A 207 7.07 5.36 1.52
CA ALA A 207 5.84 6.13 1.36
C ALA A 207 4.60 5.29 1.60
N ASN A 208 4.63 4.03 1.19
CA ASN A 208 3.56 3.07 1.38
C ASN A 208 3.35 2.76 2.86
N TYR A 209 4.41 2.39 3.58
CA TYR A 209 4.35 2.08 5.01
C TYR A 209 3.86 3.27 5.84
N LEU A 210 4.37 4.47 5.56
CA LEU A 210 3.86 5.70 6.19
C LEU A 210 2.38 5.91 5.87
N GLY A 211 1.98 5.72 4.59
CA GLY A 211 0.60 5.88 4.13
C GLY A 211 -0.38 5.01 4.89
N ASP A 212 0.01 3.77 5.13
CA ASP A 212 -0.82 2.76 5.79
C ASP A 212 -0.97 3.02 7.28
N ILE A 213 0.14 3.32 7.97
CA ILE A 213 0.10 3.71 9.39
C ILE A 213 -0.78 4.95 9.58
N VAL A 214 -0.56 5.99 8.77
CA VAL A 214 -1.35 7.23 8.87
C VAL A 214 -2.82 6.95 8.61
N LYS A 215 -3.16 6.17 7.59
CA LYS A 215 -4.55 5.81 7.26
C LYS A 215 -5.21 4.99 8.37
N HIS A 216 -4.49 4.02 8.94
CA HIS A 216 -5.01 3.21 10.04
C HIS A 216 -5.40 4.08 11.26
N PHE A 217 -4.53 5.01 11.66
CA PHE A 217 -4.74 5.80 12.87
C PHE A 217 -5.60 7.05 12.65
N THR A 218 -5.58 7.66 11.46
CA THR A 218 -6.31 8.91 11.19
C THR A 218 -7.59 8.68 10.38
N GLN A 219 -7.82 7.48 9.88
CA GLN A 219 -8.90 7.12 8.95
C GLN A 219 -8.88 7.94 7.65
N LYS A 220 -7.74 8.57 7.35
CA LYS A 220 -7.48 9.34 6.13
C LYS A 220 -6.12 8.96 5.58
N SER A 221 -5.97 8.91 4.27
CA SER A 221 -4.66 8.69 3.64
C SER A 221 -3.65 9.75 4.09
N ALA A 222 -2.34 9.43 4.00
CA ALA A 222 -1.29 10.41 4.29
C ALA A 222 -1.41 11.65 3.39
N LEU A 223 -1.79 11.49 2.13
CA LEU A 223 -2.02 12.61 1.20
C LEU A 223 -3.21 13.49 1.64
N GLU A 224 -4.31 12.89 2.11
CA GLU A 224 -5.44 13.66 2.65
C GLU A 224 -5.04 14.42 3.91
N ASN A 225 -4.24 13.84 4.80
CA ASN A 225 -3.71 14.54 5.96
C ASN A 225 -2.81 15.73 5.56
N ILE A 226 -1.97 15.56 4.53
CA ILE A 226 -1.18 16.67 3.95
C ILE A 226 -2.11 17.78 3.44
N HIS A 227 -3.13 17.42 2.66
CA HIS A 227 -4.10 18.36 2.10
C HIS A 227 -4.88 19.09 3.20
N ASP A 228 -5.33 18.39 4.23
CA ASP A 228 -6.04 18.99 5.37
C ASP A 228 -5.16 20.04 6.08
N TYR A 229 -3.87 19.69 6.28
CA TYR A 229 -2.93 20.65 6.89
C TYR A 229 -2.68 21.86 5.98
N MET A 230 -2.49 21.63 4.67
CA MET A 230 -2.36 22.73 3.69
C MET A 230 -3.57 23.67 3.70
N ILE A 231 -4.79 23.11 3.75
CA ILE A 231 -6.03 23.91 3.84
C ILE A 231 -6.11 24.68 5.14
N LYS A 232 -5.76 24.05 6.27
CA LYS A 232 -5.69 24.74 7.56
C LYS A 232 -4.75 25.94 7.47
N ARG A 233 -3.52 25.72 6.95
CA ARG A 233 -2.52 26.78 6.80
C ARG A 233 -2.96 27.86 5.82
N ALA A 234 -3.60 27.48 4.72
CA ALA A 234 -4.18 28.41 3.76
C ALA A 234 -5.21 29.35 4.41
N LYS A 235 -6.10 28.77 5.23
CA LYS A 235 -7.13 29.54 5.96
C LYS A 235 -6.50 30.52 6.94
N GLU A 236 -5.49 30.09 7.70
CA GLU A 236 -4.72 30.95 8.61
C GLU A 236 -4.11 32.15 7.84
N LEU A 237 -3.37 31.88 6.76
CA LEU A 237 -2.74 32.94 5.95
C LEU A 237 -3.77 33.90 5.32
N LEU A 238 -4.91 33.39 4.87
CA LEU A 238 -5.97 34.21 4.28
C LEU A 238 -6.64 35.15 5.27
N VAL A 239 -6.72 34.76 6.56
CA VAL A 239 -7.43 35.49 7.63
C VAL A 239 -6.47 36.38 8.43
N GLU A 240 -5.37 35.81 8.90
CA GLU A 240 -4.48 36.46 9.86
C GLU A 240 -3.53 37.45 9.17
N ASN A 241 -3.05 37.08 7.95
CA ASN A 241 -2.13 37.92 7.20
C ASN A 241 -2.83 38.64 6.04
N ARG A 242 -3.62 39.68 6.38
CA ARG A 242 -4.38 40.47 5.40
C ARG A 242 -3.50 41.22 4.39
N LYS A 243 -2.18 41.33 4.62
CA LYS A 243 -1.24 41.93 3.68
C LYS A 243 -0.94 41.05 2.48
N LEU A 244 -1.03 39.72 2.66
CA LEU A 244 -0.80 38.77 1.56
C LEU A 244 -2.02 38.71 0.65
N ASN A 245 -1.81 38.87 -0.66
CA ASN A 245 -2.82 38.58 -1.64
C ASN A 245 -2.92 37.05 -1.91
N THR A 246 -3.93 36.60 -2.66
CA THR A 246 -4.17 35.16 -2.91
C THR A 246 -3.00 34.51 -3.66
N THR A 247 -2.29 35.26 -4.50
CA THR A 247 -1.12 34.78 -5.25
C THR A 247 0.06 34.53 -4.31
N GLU A 248 0.29 35.44 -3.39
CA GLU A 248 1.34 35.32 -2.38
C GLU A 248 1.05 34.15 -1.43
N VAL A 249 -0.20 33.95 -1.00
CA VAL A 249 -0.61 32.80 -0.21
C VAL A 249 -0.34 31.47 -0.96
N ALA A 250 -0.58 31.46 -2.30
CA ALA A 250 -0.27 30.27 -3.09
C ALA A 250 1.24 29.94 -3.08
N TYR A 251 2.09 30.94 -3.22
CA TYR A 251 3.55 30.76 -3.17
C TYR A 251 4.04 30.33 -1.79
N GLU A 252 3.52 30.93 -0.72
CA GLU A 252 3.83 30.54 0.67
C GLU A 252 3.48 29.08 0.98
N LEU A 253 2.50 28.53 0.25
CA LEU A 253 2.10 27.13 0.35
C LEU A 253 2.86 26.19 -0.59
N GLY A 254 3.76 26.72 -1.44
CA GLY A 254 4.57 25.95 -2.37
C GLY A 254 3.89 25.65 -3.71
N PHE A 255 2.82 26.34 -4.06
CA PHE A 255 2.21 26.21 -5.38
C PHE A 255 3.02 27.03 -6.41
N GLU A 256 3.47 26.37 -7.46
CA GLU A 256 4.15 27.04 -8.57
C GLU A 256 3.21 27.99 -9.34
N TYR A 257 1.92 27.60 -9.45
CA TYR A 257 0.91 28.38 -10.17
C TYR A 257 -0.29 28.69 -9.26
N PRO A 258 -0.61 29.97 -9.01
CA PRO A 258 -1.72 30.38 -8.13
C PRO A 258 -3.10 29.86 -8.55
N ASN A 259 -3.29 29.58 -9.85
CA ASN A 259 -4.52 29.01 -10.36
C ASN A 259 -4.76 27.57 -9.85
N TYR A 260 -3.70 26.79 -9.63
CA TYR A 260 -3.82 25.46 -9.04
C TYR A 260 -4.20 25.55 -7.57
N PHE A 261 -3.62 26.47 -6.83
CA PHE A 261 -4.04 26.76 -5.46
C PHE A 261 -5.53 27.11 -5.38
N SER A 262 -6.00 28.03 -6.23
CA SER A 262 -7.40 28.45 -6.21
C SER A 262 -8.36 27.30 -6.49
N LYS A 263 -8.03 26.41 -7.45
CA LYS A 263 -8.80 25.21 -7.76
C LYS A 263 -8.76 24.20 -6.60
N PHE A 264 -7.59 23.94 -6.05
CA PHE A 264 -7.39 23.06 -4.92
C PHE A 264 -8.21 23.54 -3.70
N PHE A 265 -8.07 24.80 -3.33
CA PHE A 265 -8.77 25.39 -2.18
C PHE A 265 -10.29 25.30 -2.39
N LYS A 266 -10.80 25.68 -3.58
CA LYS A 266 -12.23 25.60 -3.90
C LYS A 266 -12.75 24.17 -3.84
N LYS A 267 -11.98 23.20 -4.32
CA LYS A 267 -12.35 21.78 -4.26
C LYS A 267 -12.50 21.29 -2.82
N GLN A 268 -11.61 21.72 -1.92
CA GLN A 268 -11.56 21.27 -0.53
C GLN A 268 -12.52 22.03 0.40
N VAL A 269 -12.73 23.30 0.12
CA VAL A 269 -13.48 24.22 1.03
C VAL A 269 -14.88 24.56 0.49
N GLY A 270 -15.11 24.37 -0.80
CA GLY A 270 -16.34 24.75 -1.48
C GLY A 270 -16.37 26.22 -1.95
N LEU A 271 -15.47 27.06 -1.46
CA LEU A 271 -15.34 28.47 -1.79
C LEU A 271 -13.98 28.77 -2.40
N SER A 272 -13.89 29.75 -3.29
CA SER A 272 -12.59 30.26 -3.72
C SER A 272 -11.86 30.97 -2.57
N PRO A 273 -10.54 31.09 -2.58
CA PRO A 273 -9.79 31.82 -1.56
C PRO A 273 -10.30 33.26 -1.34
N LYS A 274 -10.71 33.92 -2.42
CA LYS A 274 -11.26 35.29 -2.38
C LYS A 274 -12.62 35.33 -1.69
N GLU A 275 -13.55 34.44 -2.06
CA GLU A 275 -14.87 34.30 -1.44
C GLU A 275 -14.73 33.95 0.04
N TYR A 276 -13.82 33.01 0.37
CA TYR A 276 -13.57 32.62 1.76
C TYR A 276 -13.11 33.82 2.61
N ARG A 277 -12.16 34.63 2.08
CA ARG A 277 -11.71 35.85 2.77
C ARG A 277 -12.82 36.87 2.95
N GLN A 278 -13.74 37.00 1.99
CA GLN A 278 -14.88 37.94 2.09
C GLN A 278 -15.95 37.51 3.10
N GLN A 279 -16.13 36.19 3.31
CA GLN A 279 -17.11 35.67 4.29
C GLN A 279 -16.69 35.85 5.75
N ILE A 280 -15.40 35.94 6.02
CA ILE A 280 -14.87 36.04 7.39
C ILE A 280 -14.65 37.54 7.80
N ASN A 281 -14.77 38.45 6.84
CA ASN A 281 -14.77 39.90 7.10
C ASN A 281 -16.18 40.42 7.30
#